data_5b35dc23841a877002ddbff58eb7547d
#
_entry.id   5b35dc23841a877002ddbff58eb7547d
#
_cell.length_a   1.000
_cell.length_b   1.000
_cell.length_c   1.000
_cell.angle_alpha   90.00
_cell.angle_beta   90.00
_cell.angle_gamma   90.00
#
_symmetry.space_group_name_H-M   'P 1'
#
loop_
_entity.id
_entity.type
_entity.pdbx_description
1 polymer ?
#
loop_
_entity_poly.entity_id
_entity_poly.type
_entity_poly.pdbx_seq_one_letter_code
_entity_poly.pdbx_strand_id
1 'polypeptide(L)' 'MAKKKTIPQYTSVERKGIQYYRTRILDADGKQVSLYATTCEELYEKQLAARRQVQDILLHRQHPTVAE' A
#
# COMPACT_ATOMS: atom_id res chain seq x y z
N MET A 1 -10.81 -21.73 12.07
CA MET A 1 -9.80 -21.82 11.64
C MET A 1 -9.19 -20.69 11.18
N ALA A 2 -8.20 -20.38 11.54
CA ALA A 2 -7.59 -19.21 11.19
C ALA A 2 -7.03 -19.29 9.84
N LYS A 3 -7.28 -18.33 9.04
CA LYS A 3 -6.70 -18.31 7.82
C LYS A 3 -5.43 -17.66 7.90
N LYS A 4 -4.39 -18.17 7.35
CA LYS A 4 -3.16 -17.50 7.32
C LYS A 4 -3.22 -16.41 6.35
N LYS A 5 -2.70 -15.25 6.70
CA LYS A 5 -2.59 -14.19 5.76
C LYS A 5 -1.63 -14.60 4.70
N THR A 6 -2.00 -14.45 3.46
CA THR A 6 -1.10 -14.72 2.36
C THR A 6 -0.37 -13.43 2.07
N ILE A 7 0.90 -13.40 2.38
CA ILE A 7 1.69 -12.22 2.12
C ILE A 7 2.42 -12.39 0.80
N PRO A 8 2.24 -11.47 -0.14
CA PRO A 8 2.90 -11.63 -1.43
C PRO A 8 4.40 -11.49 -1.29
N GLN A 9 5.10 -12.01 -2.27
CA GLN A 9 6.52 -11.87 -2.30
C GLN A 9 6.84 -10.55 -2.93
N TYR A 10 7.56 -9.72 -2.23
CA TYR A 10 7.93 -8.42 -2.74
C TYR A 10 9.37 -8.44 -3.23
N THR A 11 9.68 -7.50 -4.11
CA THR A 11 11.03 -7.36 -4.59
C THR A 11 11.91 -6.79 -3.49
N SER A 12 13.07 -7.39 -3.28
CA SER A 12 13.97 -6.88 -2.26
C SER A 12 15.02 -6.00 -2.91
N VAL A 13 15.41 -4.97 -2.19
CA VAL A 13 16.44 -4.04 -2.63
C VAL A 13 17.38 -3.85 -1.49
N GLU A 14 18.64 -3.70 -1.80
CA GLU A 14 19.63 -3.49 -0.77
C GLU A 14 20.15 -2.07 -0.87
N ARG A 15 20.15 -1.35 0.24
CA ARG A 15 20.69 -0.01 0.29
C ARG A 15 21.53 0.16 1.52
N LYS A 16 22.76 0.59 1.34
CA LYS A 16 23.67 0.84 2.45
C LYS A 16 23.78 -0.37 3.36
N GLY A 17 23.80 -1.55 2.78
CA GLY A 17 23.93 -2.76 3.56
C GLY A 17 22.68 -3.23 4.24
N ILE A 18 21.55 -2.56 4.03
CA ILE A 18 20.30 -2.96 4.65
C ILE A 18 19.36 -3.44 3.55
N GLN A 19 18.75 -4.56 3.77
CA GLN A 19 17.85 -5.12 2.80
C GLN A 19 16.44 -4.62 3.06
N TYR A 20 15.81 -4.08 2.02
CA TYR A 20 14.44 -3.60 2.11
C TYR A 20 13.61 -4.32 1.09
N TYR A 21 12.31 -4.39 1.32
CA TYR A 21 11.37 -4.88 0.34
C TYR A 21 10.61 -3.69 -0.21
N ARG A 22 10.24 -3.79 -1.47
CA ARG A 22 9.62 -2.68 -2.16
C ARG A 22 8.37 -3.14 -2.89
N THR A 23 7.37 -2.29 -2.92
CA THR A 23 6.20 -2.54 -3.74
C THR A 23 5.70 -1.20 -4.25
N ARG A 24 4.83 -1.25 -5.23
CA ARG A 24 4.26 -0.05 -5.80
C ARG A 24 2.76 -0.14 -5.78
N ILE A 25 2.14 0.99 -5.55
CA ILE A 25 0.70 1.08 -5.62
C ILE A 25 0.35 2.34 -6.38
N LEU A 26 -0.90 2.43 -6.81
CA LEU A 26 -1.37 3.64 -7.46
C LEU A 26 -2.14 4.46 -6.45
N ASP A 27 -1.88 5.76 -6.42
CA ASP A 27 -2.62 6.60 -5.49
C ASP A 27 -3.90 7.08 -6.18
N ALA A 28 -4.63 7.96 -5.52
CA ALA A 28 -5.92 8.41 -6.04
C ALA A 28 -5.78 9.18 -7.35
N ASP A 29 -4.63 9.74 -7.59
CA ASP A 29 -4.39 10.48 -8.83
C ASP A 29 -3.87 9.59 -9.94
N GLY A 30 -3.69 8.31 -9.69
CA GLY A 30 -3.15 7.41 -10.69
C GLY A 30 -1.64 7.40 -10.76
N LYS A 31 -0.98 8.04 -9.82
CA LYS A 31 0.48 8.05 -9.82
C LYS A 31 1.01 6.87 -9.05
N GLN A 32 2.14 6.36 -9.48
CA GLN A 32 2.76 5.25 -8.81
C GLN A 32 3.50 5.73 -7.58
N VAL A 33 3.25 5.08 -6.47
CA VAL A 33 3.91 5.38 -5.22
C VAL A 33 4.66 4.15 -4.76
N SER A 34 5.91 4.30 -4.39
CA SER A 34 6.71 3.18 -3.92
C SER A 34 6.65 3.11 -2.41
N LEU A 35 6.50 1.90 -1.91
CA LEU A 35 6.50 1.67 -0.47
C LEU A 35 7.69 0.78 -0.14
N TYR A 36 8.32 1.06 0.98
CA TYR A 36 9.49 0.32 1.42
C TYR A 36 9.32 -0.14 2.85
N ALA A 37 9.85 -1.29 3.17
CA ALA A 37 9.86 -1.78 4.53
C ALA A 37 10.96 -2.81 4.68
N THR A 38 11.36 -3.09 5.90
CA THR A 38 12.42 -4.06 6.13
C THR A 38 11.90 -5.48 6.18
N THR A 39 10.59 -5.68 6.30
CA THR A 39 10.03 -7.03 6.29
C THR A 39 8.82 -7.05 5.38
N CYS A 40 8.51 -8.23 4.89
CA CYS A 40 7.35 -8.38 4.02
C CYS A 40 6.06 -8.09 4.77
N GLU A 41 5.99 -8.49 6.01
CA GLU A 41 4.80 -8.24 6.81
C GLU A 41 4.54 -6.76 6.97
N GLU A 42 5.59 -6.03 7.28
CA GLU A 42 5.47 -4.61 7.47
C GLU A 42 5.06 -3.94 6.17
N LEU A 43 5.66 -4.37 5.06
CA LEU A 43 5.33 -3.80 3.77
C LEU A 43 3.88 -4.08 3.40
N TYR A 44 3.42 -5.28 3.71
CA TYR A 44 2.06 -5.65 3.42
C TYR A 44 1.08 -4.77 4.19
N GLU A 45 1.37 -4.51 5.44
CA GLU A 45 0.52 -3.65 6.25
C GLU A 45 0.51 -2.22 5.71
N LYS A 46 1.68 -1.74 5.30
CA LYS A 46 1.74 -0.41 4.70
C LYS A 46 0.93 -0.36 3.42
N GLN A 47 1.00 -1.41 2.63
CA GLN A 47 0.26 -1.47 1.39
C GLN A 47 -1.23 -1.45 1.65
N LEU A 48 -1.69 -2.19 2.63
CA LEU A 48 -3.11 -2.22 2.95
C LEU A 48 -3.58 -0.86 3.45
N ALA A 49 -2.79 -0.23 4.30
CA ALA A 49 -3.14 1.09 4.81
C ALA A 49 -3.20 2.11 3.67
N ALA A 50 -2.24 2.04 2.77
CA ALA A 50 -2.21 2.97 1.64
C ALA A 50 -3.43 2.74 0.73
N ARG A 51 -3.79 1.49 0.51
CA ARG A 51 -4.95 1.20 -0.30
C ARG A 51 -6.22 1.73 0.31
N ARG A 52 -6.34 1.62 1.62
CA ARG A 52 -7.50 2.16 2.29
C ARG A 52 -7.59 3.66 2.13
N GLN A 53 -6.45 4.33 2.24
CA GLN A 53 -6.43 5.77 2.06
C GLN A 53 -6.86 6.15 0.65
N VAL A 54 -6.35 5.42 -0.35
CA VAL A 54 -6.70 5.71 -1.72
C VAL A 54 -8.19 5.49 -1.94
N GLN A 55 -8.71 4.40 -1.43
CA GLN A 55 -10.12 4.13 -1.58
C GLN A 55 -10.98 5.19 -0.90
N ASP A 56 -10.57 5.62 0.26
CA ASP A 56 -11.29 6.64 0.99
C ASP A 56 -11.34 7.94 0.19
N ILE A 57 -10.22 8.33 -0.39
CA ILE A 57 -10.16 9.54 -1.18
C ILE A 57 -11.05 9.40 -2.41
N LEU A 58 -11.01 8.25 -3.08
CA LEU A 58 -11.82 8.05 -4.25
C LEU A 58 -13.29 8.07 -3.93
N LEU A 59 -13.67 7.51 -2.80
CA LEU A 59 -15.07 7.54 -2.40
C LEU A 59 -15.54 8.95 -2.17
N HIS A 60 -14.71 9.76 -1.53
CA HIS A 60 -15.09 11.15 -1.30
C HIS A 60 -15.21 11.91 -2.60
N ARG A 61 -14.40 11.58 -3.58
CA ARG A 61 -14.49 12.25 -4.86
C ARG A 61 -15.72 11.83 -5.63
N GLN A 62 -16.04 10.55 -5.54
CA GLN A 62 -17.18 10.03 -6.26
C GLN A 62 -18.49 10.50 -5.68
N HIS A 63 -18.49 10.77 -4.40
CA HIS A 63 -19.69 11.25 -3.77
C HIS A 63 -19.47 12.67 -3.37
N PRO A 64 -19.61 13.53 -4.26
CA PRO A 64 -19.41 14.90 -3.97
C PRO A 64 -20.52 15.22 -3.11
N THR A 65 -20.48 15.32 -2.10
CA THR A 65 -21.34 15.64 -1.26
C THR A 65 -22.20 16.51 -1.58
N VAL A 66 -23.01 16.41 -1.61
CA VAL A 66 -23.72 17.19 -1.98
C VAL A 66 -24.21 17.78 -1.10
N ALA A 67 -24.22 18.13 -0.65
CA ALA A 67 -24.61 18.63 0.16
C ALA A 67 -25.55 19.08 0.12
N GLU A 68 -25.72 19.05 0.09
CA GLU A 68 -26.43 19.44 0.14
C GLU A 68 -26.70 19.60 0.35
#